data_2eb0a286ce1986275604d019484a906b
#
_entry.id   2eb0a286ce1986275604d019484a906b
#
_cell.length_a   1.000
_cell.length_b   1.000
_cell.length_c   1.000
_cell.angle_alpha   90.00
_cell.angle_beta   90.00
_cell.angle_gamma   90.00
#
_symmetry.space_group_name_H-M   'P 1'
#
loop_
_entity.id
_entity.type
_entity.pdbx_description
1 polymer ?
#
loop_
_entity_poly.entity_id
_entity_poly.type
_entity_poly.pdbx_seq_one_letter_code
_entity_poly.pdbx_strand_id
1 'polypeptide(L)'
;ISQCAVWGVESGSSQIIELEPIHGRILTPEDIAEGRQVCVIDRNMAEAFYGRSNIVGKQLDVMLNNQYLSFEGVGVVESGGNLMQGMLSYAPYFAYVPYNVLQQACGKNGYDSIAVTLTNQEQADETGQKLVENLAADYGEQEGSYLVENMFTQKQKLQNITDIVKLSLVAISAVSLLVSGLGVMTVMTSSVTERTRDIGIKKAIGAKNSTILLEFISEGGILS
;
A
#
# COMPACT_ATOMS: atom_id res chain seq x y z
N ILE A 1 24.65 10.33 -2.48
CA ILE A 1 23.93 10.58 -1.21
C ILE A 1 22.47 10.31 -1.51
N SER A 2 21.91 9.28 -0.95
CA SER A 2 20.47 8.97 -1.08
C SER A 2 19.75 9.51 0.17
N GLN A 3 18.53 10.01 -0.03
CA GLN A 3 17.69 10.51 1.05
C GLN A 3 16.93 9.34 1.68
N CYS A 4 16.95 9.27 3.01
CA CYS A 4 16.10 8.36 3.78
C CYS A 4 15.31 9.13 4.84
N ALA A 5 14.15 8.64 5.18
CA ALA A 5 13.38 9.12 6.32
C ALA A 5 13.83 8.37 7.57
N VAL A 6 14.32 9.10 8.57
CA VAL A 6 14.72 8.51 9.87
C VAL A 6 13.64 8.81 10.89
N TRP A 7 13.08 7.76 11.48
CA TRP A 7 12.03 7.84 12.47
C TRP A 7 12.55 7.44 13.85
N GLY A 8 12.44 8.35 14.81
CA GLY A 8 12.65 8.03 16.20
C GLY A 8 11.40 7.37 16.77
N VAL A 9 11.49 6.11 17.14
CA VAL A 9 10.35 5.31 17.60
C VAL A 9 10.53 4.84 19.03
N GLU A 10 9.41 4.66 19.73
CA GLU A 10 9.34 4.07 21.06
C GLU A 10 9.04 2.58 21.00
N SER A 11 9.26 1.83 22.08
CA SER A 11 9.15 0.36 22.13
C SER A 11 7.78 -0.19 21.76
N GLY A 12 6.70 0.56 22.02
CA GLY A 12 5.33 0.16 21.66
C GLY A 12 4.95 0.44 20.21
N SER A 13 5.72 1.25 19.50
CA SER A 13 5.37 1.73 18.16
C SER A 13 5.41 0.63 17.09
N SER A 14 6.22 -0.40 17.27
CA SER A 14 6.32 -1.52 16.33
C SER A 14 5.00 -2.25 16.09
N GLN A 15 4.15 -2.34 17.11
CA GLN A 15 2.81 -2.95 17.00
C GLN A 15 1.82 -2.02 16.29
N ILE A 16 1.95 -0.71 16.51
CA ILE A 16 1.07 0.30 15.89
C ILE A 16 1.42 0.47 14.40
N ILE A 17 2.72 0.42 14.07
CA ILE A 17 3.22 0.61 12.70
C ILE A 17 3.22 -0.71 11.91
N GLU A 18 2.86 -1.83 12.56
CA GLU A 18 2.86 -3.17 11.95
C GLU A 18 4.22 -3.53 11.34
N LEU A 19 5.31 -3.31 12.10
CA LEU A 19 6.66 -3.67 11.68
C LEU A 19 6.91 -5.16 11.89
N GLU A 20 6.94 -5.93 10.81
CA GLU A 20 7.31 -7.33 10.84
C GLU A 20 8.76 -7.51 10.38
N PRO A 21 9.66 -8.04 11.24
CA PRO A 21 11.04 -8.25 10.86
C PRO A 21 11.19 -9.45 9.90
N ILE A 22 11.81 -9.22 8.75
CA ILE A 22 12.20 -10.29 7.81
C ILE A 22 13.53 -10.92 8.23
N HIS A 23 14.42 -10.07 8.77
CA HIS A 23 15.73 -10.49 9.29
C HIS A 23 16.00 -9.79 10.60
N GLY A 24 16.62 -10.48 11.54
CA GLY A 24 17.00 -9.92 12.83
C GLY A 24 15.82 -9.70 13.77
N ARG A 25 15.77 -8.55 14.42
CA ARG A 25 14.76 -8.17 15.42
C ARG A 25 14.33 -6.72 15.25
N ILE A 26 13.22 -6.36 15.84
CA ILE A 26 12.79 -4.95 16.03
C ILE A 26 13.52 -4.32 17.22
N LEU A 27 13.34 -3.01 17.40
CA LEU A 27 13.86 -2.28 18.55
C LEU A 27 13.22 -2.78 19.85
N THR A 28 14.03 -3.02 20.85
CA THR A 28 13.58 -3.47 22.17
C THR A 28 13.48 -2.31 23.16
N PRO A 29 12.72 -2.46 24.27
CA PRO A 29 12.69 -1.45 25.33
C PRO A 29 14.07 -1.13 25.90
N GLU A 30 14.97 -2.12 25.96
CA GLU A 30 16.34 -1.93 26.44
C GLU A 30 17.17 -1.05 25.49
N ASP A 31 17.01 -1.24 24.16
CA ASP A 31 17.70 -0.40 23.17
C ASP A 31 17.36 1.08 23.35
N ILE A 32 16.09 1.35 23.68
CA ILE A 32 15.61 2.70 23.92
C ILE A 32 16.06 3.23 25.27
N ALA A 33 15.88 2.45 26.34
CA ALA A 33 16.26 2.87 27.68
C ALA A 33 17.76 3.20 27.81
N GLU A 34 18.60 2.42 27.14
CA GLU A 34 20.04 2.61 27.13
C GLU A 34 20.54 3.60 26.05
N GLY A 35 19.66 4.07 25.17
CA GLY A 35 20.04 4.97 24.08
C GLY A 35 21.05 4.33 23.12
N ARG A 36 20.86 3.04 22.80
CA ARG A 36 21.77 2.31 21.91
C ARG A 36 21.66 2.86 20.50
N GLN A 37 22.79 3.02 19.83
CA GLN A 37 22.84 3.42 18.42
C GLN A 37 22.55 2.22 17.51
N VAL A 38 21.31 1.78 17.51
CA VAL A 38 20.82 0.67 16.68
C VAL A 38 19.71 1.14 15.74
N CYS A 39 19.57 0.48 14.61
CA CYS A 39 18.51 0.80 13.65
C CYS A 39 17.86 -0.45 13.06
N VAL A 40 16.60 -0.29 12.69
CA VAL A 40 15.86 -1.21 11.84
C VAL A 40 15.58 -0.48 10.53
N ILE A 41 15.89 -1.11 9.40
CA ILE A 41 15.69 -0.49 8.08
C ILE A 41 14.72 -1.29 7.24
N ASP A 42 14.18 -0.67 6.20
CA ASP A 42 13.34 -1.37 5.24
C ASP A 42 14.18 -2.20 4.24
N ARG A 43 13.55 -3.20 3.61
CA ARG A 43 14.18 -4.07 2.61
C ARG A 43 14.76 -3.28 1.46
N ASN A 44 14.02 -2.31 0.92
CA ASN A 44 14.47 -1.51 -0.22
C ASN A 44 15.76 -0.77 0.09
N MET A 45 15.88 -0.23 1.32
CA MET A 45 17.10 0.40 1.79
C MET A 45 18.26 -0.60 1.89
N ALA A 46 18.01 -1.77 2.47
CA ALA A 46 19.02 -2.82 2.60
C ALA A 46 19.55 -3.27 1.23
N GLU A 47 18.68 -3.49 0.27
CA GLU A 47 19.05 -3.90 -1.10
C GLU A 47 19.77 -2.78 -1.87
N ALA A 48 19.30 -1.54 -1.75
CA ALA A 48 19.90 -0.41 -2.45
C ALA A 48 21.32 -0.08 -1.96
N PHE A 49 21.58 -0.17 -0.64
CA PHE A 49 22.87 0.23 -0.08
C PHE A 49 23.87 -0.92 0.07
N TYR A 50 23.38 -2.13 0.27
CA TYR A 50 24.23 -3.29 0.56
C TYR A 50 24.14 -4.42 -0.48
N GLY A 51 23.25 -4.27 -1.48
CA GLY A 51 22.99 -5.29 -2.50
C GLY A 51 22.42 -6.60 -1.96
N ARG A 52 21.88 -6.59 -0.73
CA ARG A 52 21.31 -7.76 -0.05
C ARG A 52 20.28 -7.36 0.98
N SER A 53 19.30 -8.22 1.24
CA SER A 53 18.23 -7.97 2.21
C SER A 53 18.68 -8.11 3.67
N ASN A 54 19.65 -8.98 3.98
CA ASN A 54 20.13 -9.16 5.36
C ASN A 54 21.36 -8.31 5.65
N ILE A 55 21.19 -7.30 6.52
CA ILE A 55 22.25 -6.38 6.96
C ILE A 55 22.46 -6.38 8.48
N VAL A 56 21.95 -7.39 9.17
CA VAL A 56 22.09 -7.48 10.62
C VAL A 56 23.57 -7.50 11.02
N GLY A 57 23.95 -6.69 12.01
CA GLY A 57 25.32 -6.49 12.47
C GLY A 57 26.19 -5.59 11.56
N LYS A 58 25.61 -4.95 10.54
CA LYS A 58 26.31 -3.93 9.72
C LYS A 58 26.09 -2.55 10.27
N GLN A 59 27.11 -1.69 10.12
CA GLN A 59 27.00 -0.29 10.47
C GLN A 59 26.43 0.52 9.31
N LEU A 60 25.53 1.42 9.65
CA LEU A 60 24.88 2.37 8.75
C LEU A 60 25.21 3.77 9.23
N ASP A 61 25.94 4.52 8.40
CA ASP A 61 26.25 5.92 8.69
C ASP A 61 25.16 6.82 8.11
N VAL A 62 24.49 7.55 8.99
CA VAL A 62 23.42 8.48 8.63
C VAL A 62 23.85 9.89 8.99
N MET A 63 23.69 10.82 8.06
CA MET A 63 23.90 12.24 8.31
C MET A 63 22.60 12.87 8.80
N LEU A 64 22.57 13.25 10.07
CA LEU A 64 21.46 13.95 10.71
C LEU A 64 21.92 15.31 11.18
N ASN A 65 21.21 16.36 10.83
CA ASN A 65 21.52 17.73 11.25
C ASN A 65 23.02 18.10 11.12
N ASN A 66 23.61 17.73 9.98
CA ASN A 66 25.04 17.96 9.67
C ASN A 66 26.04 17.20 10.54
N GLN A 67 25.60 16.17 11.27
CA GLN A 67 26.45 15.26 12.05
C GLN A 67 26.29 13.84 11.50
N TYR A 68 27.40 13.11 11.43
CA TYR A 68 27.39 11.68 11.11
C TYR A 68 27.17 10.86 12.36
N LEU A 69 26.15 10.03 12.33
CA LEU A 69 25.86 9.04 13.37
C LEU A 69 25.93 7.65 12.75
N SER A 70 26.61 6.75 13.44
CA SER A 70 26.74 5.37 13.01
C SER A 70 25.79 4.49 13.82
N PHE A 71 24.90 3.78 13.13
CA PHE A 71 23.93 2.87 13.73
C PHE A 71 24.25 1.43 13.36
N GLU A 72 24.12 0.52 14.31
CA GLU A 72 24.17 -0.91 14.02
C GLU A 72 22.80 -1.40 13.54
N GLY A 73 22.74 -2.02 12.36
CA GLY A 73 21.53 -2.65 11.84
C GLY A 73 21.16 -3.90 12.63
N VAL A 74 20.09 -3.85 13.43
CA VAL A 74 19.61 -4.97 14.24
C VAL A 74 18.47 -5.74 13.59
N GLY A 75 17.83 -5.14 12.59
CA GLY A 75 16.76 -5.79 11.85
C GLY A 75 16.46 -5.15 10.51
N VAL A 76 15.77 -5.92 9.68
CA VAL A 76 15.22 -5.47 8.39
C VAL A 76 13.74 -5.83 8.36
N VAL A 77 12.91 -4.87 7.99
CA VAL A 77 11.45 -5.03 7.87
C VAL A 77 11.00 -5.00 6.41
N GLU A 78 9.82 -5.54 6.14
CA GLU A 78 9.25 -5.51 4.80
C GLU A 78 8.94 -4.08 4.34
N SER A 79 9.23 -3.80 3.07
CA SER A 79 8.91 -2.50 2.48
C SER A 79 7.48 -2.49 1.95
N GLY A 80 6.73 -1.41 2.20
CA GLY A 80 5.45 -1.16 1.53
C GLY A 80 4.19 -1.64 2.23
N GLY A 81 4.28 -2.20 3.44
CA GLY A 81 3.11 -2.60 4.25
C GLY A 81 2.67 -1.54 5.28
N ASN A 82 3.53 -0.61 5.59
CA ASN A 82 3.36 0.26 6.75
C ASN A 82 2.50 1.48 6.44
N LEU A 83 1.56 1.77 7.35
CA LEU A 83 0.74 2.99 7.33
C LEU A 83 1.57 4.27 7.14
N MET A 84 2.78 4.32 7.70
CA MET A 84 3.67 5.48 7.63
C MET A 84 4.36 5.64 6.26
N GLN A 85 4.59 4.56 5.53
CA GLN A 85 5.13 4.64 4.17
C GLN A 85 4.15 5.28 3.18
N GLY A 86 2.85 5.10 3.39
CA GLY A 86 1.82 5.76 2.58
C GLY A 86 1.73 7.27 2.79
N MET A 87 2.18 7.77 3.95
CA MET A 87 2.15 9.20 4.29
C MET A 87 3.35 9.98 3.73
N LEU A 88 4.46 9.31 3.47
CA LEU A 88 5.71 9.93 3.00
C LEU A 88 6.06 9.50 1.58
N SER A 89 5.29 9.97 0.62
CA SER A 89 5.52 9.69 -0.81
C SER A 89 6.89 10.16 -1.34
N TYR A 90 7.68 10.87 -0.55
CA TYR A 90 8.95 11.46 -0.98
C TYR A 90 10.20 10.72 -0.51
N ALA A 91 10.10 9.82 0.48
CA ALA A 91 11.25 9.09 0.98
C ALA A 91 11.19 7.63 0.49
N PRO A 92 12.09 7.22 -0.41
CA PRO A 92 12.12 5.85 -0.91
C PRO A 92 12.63 4.84 0.12
N TYR A 93 13.27 5.31 1.21
CA TYR A 93 13.93 4.49 2.21
C TYR A 93 13.56 4.93 3.62
N PHE A 94 13.36 3.96 4.52
CA PHE A 94 13.00 4.21 5.91
C PHE A 94 13.98 3.54 6.87
N ALA A 95 14.36 4.29 7.91
CA ALA A 95 15.15 3.79 9.03
C ALA A 95 14.46 4.15 10.35
N TYR A 96 14.32 3.17 11.21
CA TYR A 96 13.72 3.31 12.54
C TYR A 96 14.84 3.23 13.58
N VAL A 97 14.94 4.24 14.43
CA VAL A 97 15.97 4.34 15.48
C VAL A 97 15.29 4.65 16.82
N PRO A 98 15.95 4.43 17.96
CA PRO A 98 15.44 4.87 19.25
C PRO A 98 15.19 6.38 19.28
N TYR A 99 14.00 6.81 19.74
CA TYR A 99 13.61 8.22 19.71
C TYR A 99 14.56 9.14 20.49
N ASN A 100 15.08 8.68 21.63
CA ASN A 100 15.99 9.43 22.46
C ASN A 100 17.34 9.72 21.77
N VAL A 101 17.83 8.79 20.96
CA VAL A 101 19.04 9.00 20.14
C VAL A 101 18.78 10.06 19.07
N LEU A 102 17.60 10.01 18.43
CA LEU A 102 17.21 11.01 17.43
C LEU A 102 17.02 12.39 18.05
N GLN A 103 16.35 12.48 19.22
CA GLN A 103 16.18 13.74 19.95
C GLN A 103 17.53 14.38 20.29
N GLN A 104 18.47 13.59 20.81
CA GLN A 104 19.80 14.08 21.13
C GLN A 104 20.55 14.57 19.88
N ALA A 105 20.45 13.84 18.78
CA ALA A 105 21.11 14.21 17.52
C ALA A 105 20.51 15.47 16.87
N CYS A 106 19.20 15.66 16.98
CA CYS A 106 18.51 16.81 16.42
C CYS A 106 18.46 18.03 17.37
N GLY A 107 18.83 17.87 18.63
CA GLY A 107 18.71 18.90 19.65
C GLY A 107 17.25 19.32 19.94
N LYS A 108 16.30 18.42 19.68
CA LYS A 108 14.88 18.65 19.90
C LYS A 108 14.43 17.98 21.22
N ASN A 109 13.63 18.71 21.97
CA ASN A 109 12.96 18.18 23.16
C ASN A 109 11.46 18.08 22.86
N GLY A 110 10.96 16.87 22.65
CA GLY A 110 9.54 16.63 22.41
C GLY A 110 9.29 15.59 21.32
N TYR A 111 8.03 15.33 21.06
CA TYR A 111 7.58 14.37 20.05
C TYR A 111 6.90 15.13 18.91
N ASP A 112 7.22 14.78 17.69
CA ASP A 112 6.58 15.35 16.49
C ASP A 112 5.19 14.73 16.27
N SER A 113 4.96 13.49 16.73
CA SER A 113 3.67 12.79 16.62
C SER A 113 3.47 11.76 17.72
N ILE A 114 2.21 11.56 18.08
CA ILE A 114 1.77 10.53 19.04
C ILE A 114 0.78 9.63 18.30
N ALA A 115 1.06 8.33 18.24
CA ALA A 115 0.14 7.34 17.70
C ALA A 115 -0.63 6.65 18.81
N VAL A 116 -1.94 6.58 18.67
CA VAL A 116 -2.84 5.96 19.64
C VAL A 116 -3.69 4.91 18.94
N THR A 117 -3.73 3.71 19.50
CA THR A 117 -4.64 2.65 19.05
C THR A 117 -5.94 2.68 19.85
N LEU A 118 -7.06 2.61 19.15
CA LEU A 118 -8.39 2.58 19.75
C LEU A 118 -9.06 1.24 19.50
N THR A 119 -9.71 0.70 20.52
CA THR A 119 -10.49 -0.54 20.41
C THR A 119 -11.76 -0.32 19.59
N ASN A 120 -12.35 0.88 19.67
CA ASN A 120 -13.56 1.25 18.94
C ASN A 120 -13.24 2.31 17.88
N GLN A 121 -13.32 1.93 16.61
CA GLN A 121 -13.01 2.79 15.48
C GLN A 121 -14.05 3.91 15.27
N GLU A 122 -15.32 3.69 15.66
CA GLU A 122 -16.38 4.70 15.50
C GLU A 122 -16.16 5.94 16.37
N GLN A 123 -15.44 5.79 17.48
CA GLN A 123 -15.14 6.87 18.40
C GLN A 123 -13.77 7.54 18.14
N ALA A 124 -13.09 7.16 17.07
CA ALA A 124 -11.73 7.62 16.79
C ALA A 124 -11.67 9.14 16.60
N ASP A 125 -12.59 9.72 15.85
CA ASP A 125 -12.61 11.16 15.58
C ASP A 125 -12.94 11.96 16.85
N GLU A 126 -13.93 11.52 17.64
CA GLU A 126 -14.30 12.18 18.90
C GLU A 126 -13.17 12.09 19.93
N THR A 127 -12.55 10.92 20.06
CA THR A 127 -11.43 10.71 20.98
C THR A 127 -10.22 11.52 20.56
N GLY A 128 -9.93 11.58 19.27
CA GLY A 128 -8.85 12.40 18.71
C GLY A 128 -9.04 13.89 19.01
N GLN A 129 -10.24 14.42 18.81
CA GLN A 129 -10.55 15.82 19.12
C GLN A 129 -10.40 16.13 20.60
N LYS A 130 -10.92 15.28 21.49
CA LYS A 130 -10.75 15.44 22.95
C LYS A 130 -9.28 15.42 23.37
N LEU A 131 -8.48 14.57 22.70
CA LEU A 131 -7.03 14.48 22.98
C LEU A 131 -6.32 15.78 22.58
N VAL A 132 -6.68 16.36 21.44
CA VAL A 132 -6.15 17.67 21.00
C VAL A 132 -6.60 18.79 21.94
N GLU A 133 -7.86 18.83 22.34
CA GLU A 133 -8.35 19.82 23.30
C GLU A 133 -7.60 19.75 24.63
N ASN A 134 -7.36 18.55 25.16
CA ASN A 134 -6.59 18.37 26.39
C ASN A 134 -5.12 18.78 26.22
N LEU A 135 -4.47 18.42 25.12
CA LEU A 135 -3.10 18.83 24.83
C LEU A 135 -2.99 20.35 24.67
N ALA A 136 -3.95 21.00 24.00
CA ALA A 136 -3.99 22.43 23.85
C ALA A 136 -4.22 23.15 25.19
N ALA A 137 -5.03 22.57 26.08
CA ALA A 137 -5.26 23.11 27.41
C ALA A 137 -4.03 23.02 28.32
N ASP A 138 -3.30 21.88 28.26
CA ASP A 138 -2.16 21.64 29.13
C ASP A 138 -0.87 22.33 28.66
N TYR A 139 -0.63 22.39 27.37
CA TYR A 139 0.61 22.90 26.77
C TYR A 139 0.46 24.25 26.03
N GLY A 140 -0.77 24.74 25.87
CA GLY A 140 -1.06 25.98 25.15
C GLY A 140 -0.95 25.82 23.62
N GLU A 141 -1.51 26.80 22.90
CA GLU A 141 -1.42 26.89 21.43
C GLU A 141 -0.08 27.49 20.96
N GLN A 142 1.04 27.19 21.61
CA GLN A 142 2.33 27.74 21.17
C GLN A 142 2.86 26.97 19.97
N GLU A 143 2.91 27.65 18.82
CA GLU A 143 3.64 27.32 17.59
C GLU A 143 3.24 26.06 16.82
N GLY A 144 1.99 25.66 16.81
CA GLY A 144 1.53 24.62 15.89
C GLY A 144 0.14 24.15 16.25
N SER A 145 -0.75 24.14 15.30
CA SER A 145 -2.04 23.48 15.47
C SER A 145 -1.83 21.97 15.59
N TYR A 146 -2.30 21.38 16.68
CA TYR A 146 -2.38 19.93 16.81
C TYR A 146 -3.31 19.39 15.74
N LEU A 147 -2.85 18.45 14.94
CA LEU A 147 -3.62 17.82 13.87
C LEU A 147 -3.96 16.38 14.26
N VAL A 148 -5.23 16.02 14.16
CA VAL A 148 -5.67 14.64 14.30
C VAL A 148 -5.72 14.00 12.92
N GLU A 149 -4.95 12.94 12.73
CA GLU A 149 -5.04 12.10 11.54
C GLU A 149 -5.67 10.76 11.91
N ASN A 150 -6.86 10.51 11.38
CA ASN A 150 -7.53 9.24 11.52
C ASN A 150 -7.18 8.34 10.32
N MET A 151 -6.32 7.36 10.56
CA MET A 151 -5.86 6.40 9.53
C MET A 151 -7.00 5.55 8.96
N PHE A 152 -8.01 5.25 9.76
CA PHE A 152 -9.18 4.51 9.29
C PHE A 152 -9.97 5.31 8.25
N THR A 153 -10.18 6.60 8.50
CA THR A 153 -10.85 7.51 7.55
C THR A 153 -10.06 7.64 6.24
N GLN A 154 -8.73 7.70 6.31
CA GLN A 154 -7.88 7.73 5.14
C GLN A 154 -7.98 6.42 4.32
N LYS A 155 -7.92 5.27 5.00
CA LYS A 155 -8.11 3.96 4.37
C LYS A 155 -9.47 3.86 3.68
N GLN A 156 -10.52 4.32 4.31
CA GLN A 156 -11.88 4.32 3.75
C GLN A 156 -11.99 5.24 2.52
N LYS A 157 -11.37 6.42 2.54
CA LYS A 157 -11.30 7.30 1.36
C LYS A 157 -10.60 6.63 0.17
N LEU A 158 -9.48 5.94 0.42
CA LEU A 158 -8.76 5.19 -0.60
C LEU A 158 -9.60 4.02 -1.15
N GLN A 159 -10.32 3.31 -0.29
CA GLN A 159 -11.23 2.25 -0.72
C GLN A 159 -12.35 2.80 -1.61
N ASN A 160 -12.97 3.91 -1.24
CA ASN A 160 -14.02 4.55 -2.04
C ASN A 160 -13.50 4.94 -3.43
N ILE A 161 -12.29 5.52 -3.52
CA ILE A 161 -11.67 5.86 -4.80
C ILE A 161 -11.43 4.59 -5.63
N THR A 162 -10.92 3.54 -5.01
CA THR A 162 -10.68 2.25 -5.67
C THR A 162 -11.98 1.64 -6.20
N ASP A 163 -13.07 1.73 -5.46
CA ASP A 163 -14.38 1.21 -5.87
C ASP A 163 -14.98 2.00 -7.04
N ILE A 164 -14.79 3.32 -7.07
CA ILE A 164 -15.17 4.17 -8.21
C ILE A 164 -14.37 3.75 -9.46
N VAL A 165 -13.06 3.55 -9.33
CA VAL A 165 -12.20 3.10 -10.43
C VAL A 165 -12.63 1.71 -10.93
N LYS A 166 -12.90 0.76 -10.03
CA LYS A 166 -13.40 -0.58 -10.39
C LYS A 166 -14.72 -0.48 -11.15
N LEU A 167 -15.67 0.32 -10.67
CA LEU A 167 -16.97 0.50 -11.34
C LEU A 167 -16.81 1.08 -12.74
N SER A 168 -15.91 2.05 -12.90
CA SER A 168 -15.60 2.64 -14.20
C SER A 168 -15.01 1.61 -15.18
N LEU A 169 -14.08 0.77 -14.71
CA LEU A 169 -13.50 -0.30 -15.51
C LEU A 169 -14.55 -1.35 -15.93
N VAL A 170 -15.47 -1.72 -15.03
CA VAL A 170 -16.57 -2.63 -15.33
C VAL A 170 -17.49 -2.03 -16.40
N ALA A 171 -17.82 -0.75 -16.31
CA ALA A 171 -18.67 -0.07 -17.30
C ALA A 171 -18.00 -0.05 -18.69
N ILE A 172 -16.72 0.29 -18.76
CA ILE A 172 -15.95 0.29 -20.02
C ILE A 172 -15.89 -1.13 -20.61
N SER A 173 -15.63 -2.13 -19.77
CA SER A 173 -15.56 -3.52 -20.19
C SER A 173 -16.91 -4.03 -20.73
N ALA A 174 -18.01 -3.64 -20.10
CA ALA A 174 -19.35 -3.99 -20.54
C ALA A 174 -19.65 -3.41 -21.92
N VAL A 175 -19.33 -2.14 -22.16
CA VAL A 175 -19.50 -1.49 -23.48
C VAL A 175 -18.62 -2.18 -24.53
N SER A 176 -17.36 -2.47 -24.20
CA SER A 176 -16.43 -3.17 -25.10
C SER A 176 -16.94 -4.56 -25.49
N LEU A 177 -17.52 -5.28 -24.53
CA LEU A 177 -18.09 -6.60 -24.77
C LEU A 177 -19.32 -6.52 -25.71
N LEU A 178 -20.18 -5.51 -25.51
CA LEU A 178 -21.34 -5.28 -26.39
C LEU A 178 -20.88 -4.97 -27.81
N VAL A 179 -19.92 -4.08 -28.00
CA VAL A 179 -19.40 -3.71 -29.33
C VAL A 179 -18.76 -4.92 -30.02
N SER A 180 -17.93 -5.69 -29.27
CA SER A 180 -17.36 -6.92 -29.79
C SER A 180 -18.42 -7.96 -30.18
N GLY A 181 -19.43 -8.13 -29.36
CA GLY A 181 -20.57 -9.03 -29.65
C GLY A 181 -21.32 -8.64 -30.92
N LEU A 182 -21.54 -7.35 -31.13
CA LEU A 182 -22.16 -6.84 -32.38
C LEU A 182 -21.26 -7.08 -33.59
N GLY A 183 -19.95 -6.94 -33.44
CA GLY A 183 -18.97 -7.25 -34.49
C GLY A 183 -19.03 -8.72 -34.92
N VAL A 184 -19.00 -9.64 -33.95
CA VAL A 184 -19.13 -11.08 -34.21
C VAL A 184 -20.52 -11.39 -34.85
N MET A 185 -21.60 -10.80 -34.36
CA MET A 185 -22.94 -10.97 -34.94
C MET A 185 -22.98 -10.56 -36.42
N THR A 186 -22.33 -9.45 -36.78
CA THR A 186 -22.33 -8.94 -38.16
C THR A 186 -21.60 -9.91 -39.08
N VAL A 187 -20.41 -10.39 -38.68
CA VAL A 187 -19.63 -11.35 -39.45
C VAL A 187 -20.36 -12.67 -39.61
N MET A 188 -20.98 -13.17 -38.53
CA MET A 188 -21.76 -14.41 -38.56
C MET A 188 -23.01 -14.31 -39.44
N THR A 189 -23.68 -13.17 -39.37
CA THR A 189 -24.86 -12.94 -40.23
C THR A 189 -24.51 -12.96 -41.71
N SER A 190 -23.36 -12.35 -42.09
CA SER A 190 -22.83 -12.40 -43.45
C SER A 190 -22.48 -13.84 -43.87
N SER A 191 -21.77 -14.57 -43.02
CA SER A 191 -21.39 -15.97 -43.27
C SER A 191 -22.62 -16.89 -43.45
N VAL A 192 -23.64 -16.73 -42.61
CA VAL A 192 -24.90 -17.49 -42.72
C VAL A 192 -25.63 -17.17 -44.01
N THR A 193 -25.65 -15.89 -44.44
CA THR A 193 -26.29 -15.47 -45.66
C THR A 193 -25.62 -16.06 -46.89
N GLU A 194 -24.29 -16.07 -46.95
CA GLU A 194 -23.53 -16.68 -48.03
C GLU A 194 -23.73 -18.20 -48.13
N ARG A 195 -23.93 -18.89 -47.00
CA ARG A 195 -24.08 -20.36 -46.91
C ARG A 195 -25.55 -20.81 -46.77
N THR A 196 -26.52 -19.94 -47.07
CA THR A 196 -27.97 -20.24 -46.93
C THR A 196 -28.36 -21.50 -47.69
N ARG A 197 -27.82 -21.73 -48.91
CA ARG A 197 -28.08 -22.90 -49.73
C ARG A 197 -27.58 -24.19 -49.04
N ASP A 198 -26.41 -24.17 -48.44
CA ASP A 198 -25.82 -25.35 -47.77
C ASP A 198 -26.60 -25.72 -46.52
N ILE A 199 -27.05 -24.69 -45.78
CA ILE A 199 -27.96 -24.85 -44.64
C ILE A 199 -29.27 -25.48 -45.07
N GLY A 200 -29.84 -25.04 -46.20
CA GLY A 200 -31.05 -25.60 -46.79
C GLY A 200 -30.91 -27.06 -47.15
N ILE A 201 -29.79 -27.45 -47.74
CA ILE A 201 -29.50 -28.85 -48.09
C ILE A 201 -29.35 -29.71 -46.81
N LYS A 202 -28.60 -29.24 -45.81
CA LYS A 202 -28.48 -29.95 -44.52
C LYS A 202 -29.82 -30.17 -43.85
N LYS A 203 -30.72 -29.19 -43.93
CA LYS A 203 -32.08 -29.26 -43.41
C LYS A 203 -32.97 -30.25 -44.17
N ALA A 204 -32.83 -30.28 -45.50
CA ALA A 204 -33.61 -31.20 -46.37
C ALA A 204 -33.25 -32.68 -46.12
N ILE A 205 -32.00 -32.99 -45.76
CA ILE A 205 -31.56 -34.34 -45.38
C ILE A 205 -31.79 -34.67 -43.90
N GLY A 206 -32.50 -33.80 -43.14
CA GLY A 206 -32.98 -34.08 -41.79
C GLY A 206 -32.07 -33.62 -40.63
N ALA A 207 -31.11 -32.73 -40.87
CA ALA A 207 -30.30 -32.17 -39.78
C ALA A 207 -31.15 -31.35 -38.80
N LYS A 208 -30.94 -31.59 -37.50
CA LYS A 208 -31.62 -30.84 -36.43
C LYS A 208 -31.09 -29.38 -36.36
N ASN A 209 -32.00 -28.43 -36.08
CA ASN A 209 -31.66 -27.01 -35.96
C ASN A 209 -30.55 -26.78 -34.89
N SER A 210 -30.56 -27.55 -33.81
CA SER A 210 -29.54 -27.47 -32.75
C SER A 210 -28.15 -27.85 -33.24
N THR A 211 -28.03 -28.80 -34.15
CA THR A 211 -26.72 -29.25 -34.70
C THR A 211 -26.13 -28.16 -35.59
N ILE A 212 -26.98 -27.56 -36.45
CA ILE A 212 -26.57 -26.44 -37.32
C ILE A 212 -26.17 -25.22 -36.46
N LEU A 213 -26.96 -24.90 -35.43
CA LEU A 213 -26.66 -23.78 -34.52
C LEU A 213 -25.31 -24.00 -33.78
N LEU A 214 -25.08 -25.21 -33.32
CA LEU A 214 -23.82 -25.55 -32.58
C LEU A 214 -22.59 -25.46 -33.48
N GLU A 215 -22.71 -25.81 -34.75
CA GLU A 215 -21.67 -25.64 -35.76
C GLU A 215 -21.28 -24.16 -35.94
N PHE A 216 -22.27 -23.27 -36.08
CA PHE A 216 -22.02 -21.82 -36.20
C PHE A 216 -21.49 -21.18 -34.90
N ILE A 217 -21.96 -21.63 -33.74
CA ILE A 217 -21.44 -21.12 -32.45
C ILE A 217 -19.99 -21.55 -32.27
N SER A 218 -19.63 -22.79 -32.62
CA SER A 218 -18.24 -23.26 -32.51
C SER A 218 -17.31 -22.55 -33.50
N GLU A 219 -17.77 -22.24 -34.73
CA GLU A 219 -17.03 -21.46 -35.71
C GLU A 219 -16.80 -20.01 -35.21
N GLY A 220 -17.83 -19.38 -34.64
CA GLY A 220 -17.71 -18.06 -34.02
C GLY A 220 -16.79 -18.02 -32.81
N GLY A 221 -16.78 -19.06 -31.99
CA GLY A 221 -15.90 -19.17 -30.85
C GLY A 221 -14.43 -19.40 -31.21
N ILE A 222 -14.13 -19.94 -32.38
CA ILE A 222 -12.75 -20.12 -32.88
C ILE A 222 -12.23 -18.80 -33.51
N LEU A 223 -13.12 -18.00 -34.07
CA LEU A 223 -12.77 -16.74 -34.74
C LEU A 223 -12.65 -15.54 -33.77
N SER A 224 -13.17 -15.67 -32.55
CA SER A 224 -13.12 -14.65 -31.50
C SER A 224 -11.89 -14.81 -30.62
#